data_f061cf4df60fdc7fa3915c4bad4ffaff
#
_entry.id   f061cf4df60fdc7fa3915c4bad4ffaff
#
_cell.length_a   1.000
_cell.length_b   1.000
_cell.length_c   1.000
_cell.angle_alpha   90.00
_cell.angle_beta   90.00
_cell.angle_gamma   90.00
#
_symmetry.space_group_name_H-M   'P 1'
#
loop_
_entity.id
_entity.type
_entity.pdbx_description
1 polymer ?
#
loop_
_entity_poly.entity_id
_entity_poly.type
_entity_poly.pdbx_seq_one_letter_code
_entity_poly.pdbx_strand_id
1 'polypeptide(L)'
;MRTKSRRSLTTTVGLTSALGLALVTGCSGSTGPGRPDHEITVWSLENLPDRVGATRKIIDGFEQKSGVKVHLVGVDEGQLPQLIMSAAASGDLPDVIGAAPMGQVWQMYGNGLLNTEIPGRIVKELGPGTFNANALGLTSDGRTHLGVPSDAWLQLLVYRKDDFARKHLAAPDTYDRALDAAKALDGGGHDGMSAATDPSDVFTSQSFESVALANGCQLVDDDHEVALHSPQCETAFRTYDQLAREHGAPGTQSVDSTRATYFAGRSSMVIWSSFLLDELAGLRKDALPSCPECKKDPGRLARDSGIVTALKGPDAREGAQFGEITSWVTTKTAETAASQQFIEYMMNSGYESWFGMSPEGKIPVRHGTAAEPHRYLDAWRHSDIGVDTKKPFDQVYPPSLLNELAAGVGNMRRWGIEQGEGALVGATNGELPVPKAIGAMTSGQLSPKEAAREADDEVAALQKSLQ
;
A
#
# COMPACT_ATOMS: atom_id res chain seq x y z
N MET A 1 49.07 -16.32 -40.15
CA MET A 1 49.07 -16.32 -41.66
C MET A 1 48.13 -15.24 -42.13
N ARG A 2 48.68 -14.23 -42.82
CA ARG A 2 48.14 -13.24 -43.76
C ARG A 2 46.90 -12.41 -43.30
N THR A 3 47.02 -11.17 -42.79
CA THR A 3 47.35 -9.85 -43.39
C THR A 3 46.59 -9.53 -44.71
N LYS A 4 45.76 -8.42 -44.65
CA LYS A 4 45.69 -7.32 -45.65
C LYS A 4 44.50 -6.45 -45.24
N SER A 5 44.57 -5.21 -44.76
CA SER A 5 45.18 -3.93 -45.24
C SER A 5 44.41 -3.26 -46.40
N ARG A 6 44.04 -1.97 -46.13
CA ARG A 6 43.90 -0.81 -47.05
C ARG A 6 42.45 -0.54 -47.52
N ARG A 7 41.94 0.69 -47.72
CA ARG A 7 42.51 2.06 -47.71
C ARG A 7 41.36 3.08 -47.64
N SER A 8 41.65 4.22 -47.07
CA SER A 8 40.99 5.52 -47.08
C SER A 8 40.63 6.03 -48.48
N LEU A 9 39.57 6.85 -48.55
CA LEU A 9 39.48 7.95 -49.52
C LEU A 9 38.74 9.14 -48.88
N THR A 10 39.49 10.17 -48.70
CA THR A 10 39.09 11.59 -48.42
C THR A 10 38.63 12.21 -49.74
N THR A 11 37.56 12.99 -49.73
CA THR A 11 37.32 14.00 -50.76
C THR A 11 36.71 15.26 -50.11
N THR A 12 37.46 16.33 -50.18
CA THR A 12 37.15 17.69 -49.78
C THR A 12 36.77 18.51 -51.02
N VAL A 13 35.69 19.26 -50.98
CA VAL A 13 35.40 20.44 -51.81
C VAL A 13 34.33 21.19 -51.03
N GLY A 14 34.38 22.44 -50.55
CA GLY A 14 35.03 23.65 -50.96
C GLY A 14 33.96 24.70 -51.33
N LEU A 15 33.76 25.71 -50.43
CA LEU A 15 33.33 27.13 -50.62
C LEU A 15 32.01 27.42 -51.39
N THR A 16 31.08 28.19 -50.77
CA THR A 16 31.07 29.68 -50.90
C THR A 16 29.99 30.33 -50.04
N SER A 17 30.36 31.46 -49.49
CA SER A 17 29.61 32.37 -48.61
C SER A 17 28.46 33.09 -49.33
N ALA A 18 27.36 33.37 -48.60
CA ALA A 18 26.54 34.55 -48.81
C ALA A 18 25.96 35.05 -47.49
N LEU A 19 26.39 36.23 -47.06
CA LEU A 19 25.82 37.04 -45.98
C LEU A 19 24.40 37.47 -46.33
N GLY A 20 23.48 37.27 -45.37
CA GLY A 20 22.16 37.90 -45.39
C GLY A 20 21.78 38.24 -43.97
N LEU A 21 22.08 39.48 -43.50
CA LEU A 21 21.55 40.02 -42.28
C LEU A 21 20.06 40.29 -42.45
N ALA A 22 19.21 39.62 -41.66
CA ALA A 22 17.86 40.06 -41.40
C ALA A 22 17.68 40.14 -39.87
N LEU A 23 17.67 41.35 -39.36
CA LEU A 23 17.22 41.71 -38.02
C LEU A 23 15.72 41.48 -37.96
N VAL A 24 15.31 40.46 -37.19
CA VAL A 24 13.93 40.34 -36.71
C VAL A 24 13.97 40.35 -35.17
N THR A 25 13.64 41.50 -34.61
CA THR A 25 13.25 41.66 -33.22
C THR A 25 11.93 40.91 -33.02
N GLY A 26 11.98 39.74 -32.42
CA GLY A 26 10.83 38.99 -31.97
C GLY A 26 11.01 38.66 -30.49
N CYS A 27 10.31 39.37 -29.61
CA CYS A 27 10.06 38.92 -28.28
C CYS A 27 9.27 37.60 -28.36
N SER A 28 9.93 36.46 -28.17
CA SER A 28 9.27 35.23 -27.95
C SER A 28 9.57 34.81 -26.53
N GLY A 29 8.57 34.98 -25.65
CA GLY A 29 8.45 34.14 -24.47
C GLY A 29 8.40 32.72 -24.96
N SER A 30 9.31 31.90 -24.49
CA SER A 30 9.27 30.44 -24.71
C SER A 30 8.13 29.84 -23.87
N THR A 31 6.92 29.90 -24.41
CA THR A 31 5.89 28.93 -24.04
C THR A 31 6.25 27.66 -24.76
N GLY A 32 6.73 26.63 -24.01
CA GLY A 32 6.70 25.24 -24.48
C GLY A 32 5.30 24.92 -24.99
N PRO A 33 5.13 23.87 -25.83
CA PRO A 33 3.81 23.52 -26.33
C PRO A 33 2.91 23.26 -25.11
N GLY A 34 1.97 24.19 -24.83
CA GLY A 34 0.99 24.04 -23.78
C GLY A 34 0.23 22.74 -24.02
N ARG A 35 0.11 21.92 -22.99
CA ARG A 35 -0.83 20.78 -23.01
C ARG A 35 -2.21 21.33 -23.41
N PRO A 36 -2.98 20.59 -24.23
CA PRO A 36 -4.36 20.96 -24.50
C PRO A 36 -5.15 21.03 -23.21
N ASP A 37 -5.93 22.06 -22.98
CA ASP A 37 -6.72 22.33 -21.74
C ASP A 37 -7.75 21.21 -21.41
N HIS A 38 -7.78 20.11 -22.16
CA HIS A 38 -8.75 19.01 -22.06
C HIS A 38 -8.09 17.61 -21.96
N GLU A 39 -6.87 17.54 -21.44
CA GLU A 39 -6.13 16.27 -21.37
C GLU A 39 -5.33 16.17 -20.08
N ILE A 40 -5.46 15.03 -19.37
CA ILE A 40 -4.71 14.74 -18.15
C ILE A 40 -4.00 13.40 -18.22
N THR A 41 -2.86 13.29 -17.56
CA THR A 41 -2.13 12.03 -17.33
C THR A 41 -2.43 11.52 -15.93
N VAL A 42 -2.91 10.29 -15.83
CA VAL A 42 -3.22 9.62 -14.57
C VAL A 42 -2.32 8.41 -14.41
N TRP A 43 -1.51 8.39 -13.37
CA TRP A 43 -0.83 7.18 -12.91
C TRP A 43 -1.74 6.43 -11.95
N SER A 44 -1.79 5.10 -12.06
CA SER A 44 -2.58 4.26 -11.15
C SER A 44 -1.76 3.06 -10.70
N LEU A 45 -1.75 2.80 -9.40
CA LEU A 45 -1.11 1.62 -8.82
C LEU A 45 -1.95 0.35 -9.01
N GLU A 46 -3.19 0.50 -9.49
CA GLU A 46 -4.00 -0.63 -9.97
C GLU A 46 -3.47 -1.08 -11.34
N ASN A 47 -2.31 -1.74 -11.35
CA ASN A 47 -1.50 -2.04 -12.53
C ASN A 47 -1.69 -3.47 -13.08
N LEU A 48 -2.41 -4.34 -12.38
CA LEU A 48 -2.75 -5.67 -12.90
C LEU A 48 -3.70 -5.55 -14.10
N PRO A 49 -3.57 -6.40 -15.13
CA PRO A 49 -4.32 -6.25 -16.39
C PRO A 49 -5.85 -6.13 -16.22
N ASP A 50 -6.43 -6.91 -15.31
CA ASP A 50 -7.86 -6.87 -14.98
C ASP A 50 -8.24 -5.53 -14.31
N ARG A 51 -7.40 -5.01 -13.42
CA ARG A 51 -7.60 -3.74 -12.71
C ARG A 51 -7.40 -2.53 -13.62
N VAL A 52 -6.37 -2.56 -14.49
CA VAL A 52 -6.19 -1.55 -15.55
C VAL A 52 -7.43 -1.52 -16.46
N GLY A 53 -7.94 -2.70 -16.86
CA GLY A 53 -9.15 -2.80 -17.67
C GLY A 53 -10.39 -2.26 -16.97
N ALA A 54 -10.54 -2.50 -15.66
CA ALA A 54 -11.63 -1.96 -14.85
C ALA A 54 -11.52 -0.42 -14.71
N THR A 55 -10.33 0.08 -14.40
CA THR A 55 -10.05 1.52 -14.31
C THR A 55 -10.34 2.22 -15.65
N ARG A 56 -9.94 1.63 -16.78
CA ARG A 56 -10.21 2.20 -18.11
C ARG A 56 -11.72 2.34 -18.38
N LYS A 57 -12.54 1.36 -18.01
CA LYS A 57 -14.00 1.45 -18.15
C LYS A 57 -14.61 2.59 -17.35
N ILE A 58 -14.08 2.85 -16.14
CA ILE A 58 -14.53 3.99 -15.34
C ILE A 58 -14.14 5.30 -16.03
N ILE A 59 -12.90 5.37 -16.53
CA ILE A 59 -12.37 6.53 -17.27
C ILE A 59 -13.17 6.80 -18.55
N ASP A 60 -13.54 5.77 -19.31
CA ASP A 60 -14.37 5.93 -20.52
C ASP A 60 -15.70 6.65 -20.21
N GLY A 61 -16.30 6.32 -19.06
CA GLY A 61 -17.52 7.01 -18.60
C GLY A 61 -17.26 8.48 -18.20
N PHE A 62 -16.11 8.78 -17.66
CA PHE A 62 -15.67 10.16 -17.37
C PHE A 62 -15.46 10.96 -18.67
N GLU A 63 -14.67 10.42 -19.61
CA GLU A 63 -14.39 11.06 -20.89
C GLU A 63 -15.67 11.39 -21.69
N GLN A 64 -16.64 10.46 -21.67
CA GLN A 64 -17.93 10.68 -22.33
C GLN A 64 -18.73 11.83 -21.71
N LYS A 65 -18.65 12.04 -20.40
CA LYS A 65 -19.40 13.07 -19.68
C LYS A 65 -18.71 14.44 -19.72
N SER A 66 -17.40 14.46 -19.57
CA SER A 66 -16.62 15.69 -19.40
C SER A 66 -16.01 16.23 -20.69
N GLY A 67 -15.76 15.35 -21.66
CA GLY A 67 -14.97 15.68 -22.86
C GLY A 67 -13.45 15.74 -22.60
N VAL A 68 -13.02 15.57 -21.36
CA VAL A 68 -11.59 15.52 -20.96
C VAL A 68 -11.00 14.17 -21.34
N LYS A 69 -9.83 14.15 -21.95
CA LYS A 69 -9.08 12.92 -22.28
C LYS A 69 -8.17 12.53 -21.13
N VAL A 70 -8.06 11.21 -20.87
CA VAL A 70 -7.26 10.66 -19.78
C VAL A 70 -6.25 9.64 -20.31
N HIS A 71 -4.96 9.95 -20.14
CA HIS A 71 -3.86 9.02 -20.39
C HIS A 71 -3.60 8.22 -19.12
N LEU A 72 -4.16 7.01 -19.05
CA LEU A 72 -3.93 6.09 -17.94
C LEU A 72 -2.62 5.35 -18.10
N VAL A 73 -1.76 5.39 -17.08
CA VAL A 73 -0.51 4.64 -16.95
C VAL A 73 -0.58 3.78 -15.69
N GLY A 74 -0.51 2.45 -15.84
CA GLY A 74 -0.34 1.54 -14.71
C GLY A 74 1.09 1.59 -14.20
N VAL A 75 1.29 1.75 -12.91
CA VAL A 75 2.59 1.87 -12.24
C VAL A 75 2.71 0.80 -11.17
N ASP A 76 3.85 0.11 -11.14
CA ASP A 76 4.18 -0.82 -10.06
C ASP A 76 4.48 -0.06 -8.77
N GLU A 77 3.90 -0.50 -7.64
CA GLU A 77 4.03 0.18 -6.35
C GLU A 77 5.49 0.30 -5.91
N GLY A 78 6.28 -0.77 -6.07
CA GLY A 78 7.70 -0.77 -5.71
C GLY A 78 8.56 0.16 -6.55
N GLN A 79 8.10 0.55 -7.76
CA GLN A 79 8.81 1.48 -8.63
C GLN A 79 8.35 2.93 -8.46
N LEU A 80 7.21 3.16 -7.80
CA LEU A 80 6.59 4.47 -7.69
C LEU A 80 7.53 5.55 -7.12
N PRO A 81 8.28 5.33 -6.00
CA PRO A 81 9.17 6.36 -5.45
C PRO A 81 10.21 6.84 -6.47
N GLN A 82 10.86 5.91 -7.16
CA GLN A 82 11.87 6.23 -8.16
C GLN A 82 11.29 6.95 -9.37
N LEU A 83 10.12 6.52 -9.85
CA LEU A 83 9.43 7.16 -10.97
C LEU A 83 9.01 8.59 -10.65
N ILE A 84 8.47 8.84 -9.45
CA ILE A 84 8.12 10.19 -8.99
C ILE A 84 9.34 11.11 -8.97
N MET A 85 10.45 10.66 -8.38
CA MET A 85 11.67 11.47 -8.31
C MET A 85 12.24 11.77 -9.69
N SER A 86 12.24 10.79 -10.59
CA SER A 86 12.67 10.99 -11.98
C SER A 86 11.78 11.98 -12.73
N ALA A 87 10.46 11.82 -12.61
CA ALA A 87 9.47 12.68 -13.24
C ALA A 87 9.52 14.12 -12.66
N ALA A 88 9.75 14.25 -11.35
CA ALA A 88 9.91 15.56 -10.71
C ALA A 88 11.15 16.29 -11.23
N ALA A 89 12.26 15.57 -11.46
CA ALA A 89 13.51 16.13 -11.97
C ALA A 89 13.40 16.54 -13.45
N SER A 90 12.64 15.80 -14.27
CA SER A 90 12.41 16.11 -15.69
C SER A 90 11.27 17.10 -15.93
N GLY A 91 10.42 17.35 -14.92
CA GLY A 91 9.23 18.20 -15.06
C GLY A 91 8.02 17.48 -15.68
N ASP A 92 8.04 16.14 -15.73
CA ASP A 92 7.03 15.30 -16.38
C ASP A 92 6.13 14.56 -15.36
N LEU A 93 5.88 15.17 -14.19
CA LEU A 93 4.94 14.59 -13.23
C LEU A 93 3.56 14.41 -13.86
N PRO A 94 2.84 13.30 -13.53
CA PRO A 94 1.45 13.14 -13.96
C PRO A 94 0.57 14.22 -13.31
N ASP A 95 -0.63 14.42 -13.82
CA ASP A 95 -1.60 15.33 -13.19
C ASP A 95 -2.19 14.71 -11.92
N VAL A 96 -2.52 13.41 -11.99
CA VAL A 96 -3.15 12.67 -10.89
C VAL A 96 -2.42 11.34 -10.66
N ILE A 97 -2.29 10.94 -9.40
CA ILE A 97 -1.89 9.58 -9.03
C ILE A 97 -3.03 8.95 -8.22
N GLY A 98 -3.50 7.78 -8.67
CA GLY A 98 -4.56 7.02 -8.01
C GLY A 98 -4.03 5.80 -7.28
N ALA A 99 -4.73 5.38 -6.24
CA ALA A 99 -4.33 4.33 -5.32
C ALA A 99 -2.97 4.62 -4.65
N ALA A 100 -2.61 5.90 -4.46
CA ALA A 100 -1.36 6.30 -3.83
C ALA A 100 -1.36 5.93 -2.34
N PRO A 101 -0.40 5.07 -1.86
CA PRO A 101 -0.31 4.71 -0.46
C PRO A 101 0.05 5.92 0.41
N MET A 102 -0.43 5.93 1.64
CA MET A 102 -0.29 7.05 2.57
C MET A 102 1.18 7.45 2.78
N GLY A 103 2.09 6.50 2.97
CA GLY A 103 3.52 6.79 3.12
C GLY A 103 4.10 7.52 1.91
N GLN A 104 3.70 7.14 0.68
CA GLN A 104 4.13 7.82 -0.55
C GLN A 104 3.52 9.22 -0.67
N VAL A 105 2.27 9.41 -0.25
CA VAL A 105 1.62 10.73 -0.22
C VAL A 105 2.38 11.68 0.70
N TRP A 106 2.74 11.23 1.90
CA TRP A 106 3.53 12.02 2.85
C TRP A 106 4.94 12.33 2.32
N GLN A 107 5.60 11.37 1.67
CA GLN A 107 6.89 11.62 1.02
C GLN A 107 6.80 12.69 -0.08
N MET A 108 5.78 12.61 -0.93
CA MET A 108 5.54 13.63 -1.96
C MET A 108 5.25 15.00 -1.36
N TYR A 109 4.51 15.06 -0.26
CA TYR A 109 4.21 16.29 0.46
C TYR A 109 5.48 16.92 1.02
N GLY A 110 6.31 16.16 1.75
CA GLY A 110 7.59 16.62 2.28
C GLY A 110 8.54 17.15 1.21
N ASN A 111 8.48 16.59 -0.01
CA ASN A 111 9.27 17.05 -1.17
C ASN A 111 8.61 18.21 -1.96
N GLY A 112 7.46 18.75 -1.53
CA GLY A 112 6.77 19.85 -2.21
C GLY A 112 6.28 19.48 -3.62
N LEU A 113 5.87 18.23 -3.84
CA LEU A 113 5.44 17.70 -5.14
C LEU A 113 3.92 17.66 -5.31
N LEU A 114 3.15 17.92 -4.25
CA LEU A 114 1.68 17.90 -4.27
C LEU A 114 1.06 19.27 -4.50
N ASN A 115 -0.11 19.27 -5.14
CA ASN A 115 -1.07 20.36 -5.08
C ASN A 115 -2.13 20.00 -4.02
N THR A 116 -2.09 20.65 -2.87
CA THR A 116 -3.00 20.36 -1.74
C THR A 116 -4.30 21.17 -1.75
N GLU A 117 -4.43 22.16 -2.65
CA GLU A 117 -5.66 22.94 -2.75
C GLU A 117 -6.82 22.15 -3.36
N ILE A 118 -6.51 21.30 -4.37
CA ILE A 118 -7.52 20.51 -5.08
C ILE A 118 -8.18 19.50 -4.13
N PRO A 119 -7.44 18.63 -3.39
CA PRO A 119 -8.03 17.71 -2.42
C PRO A 119 -8.92 18.41 -1.38
N GLY A 120 -8.47 19.56 -0.86
CA GLY A 120 -9.26 20.35 0.11
C GLY A 120 -10.59 20.84 -0.45
N ARG A 121 -10.64 21.27 -1.71
CA ARG A 121 -11.89 21.63 -2.38
C ARG A 121 -12.81 20.43 -2.58
N ILE A 122 -12.26 19.32 -3.07
CA ILE A 122 -13.03 18.10 -3.33
C ILE A 122 -13.65 17.54 -2.04
N VAL A 123 -12.88 17.39 -0.96
CA VAL A 123 -13.38 16.90 0.34
C VAL A 123 -14.50 17.81 0.85
N LYS A 124 -14.34 19.15 0.72
CA LYS A 124 -15.36 20.11 1.12
C LYS A 124 -16.65 19.94 0.30
N GLU A 125 -16.56 19.78 -1.01
CA GLU A 125 -17.72 19.63 -1.91
C GLU A 125 -18.43 18.30 -1.73
N LEU A 126 -17.68 17.21 -1.53
CA LEU A 126 -18.22 15.89 -1.28
C LEU A 126 -18.86 15.77 0.12
N GLY A 127 -18.53 16.70 1.02
CA GLY A 127 -18.95 16.73 2.42
C GLY A 127 -18.04 15.91 3.31
N PRO A 128 -17.19 16.55 4.17
CA PRO A 128 -16.23 15.83 5.04
C PRO A 128 -16.91 14.79 5.94
N GLY A 129 -18.16 15.04 6.38
CA GLY A 129 -18.93 14.08 7.19
C GLY A 129 -19.36 12.81 6.44
N THR A 130 -19.16 12.71 5.13
CA THR A 130 -19.38 11.48 4.36
C THR A 130 -18.19 10.53 4.35
N PHE A 131 -17.04 11.00 4.83
CA PHE A 131 -15.80 10.24 4.95
C PHE A 131 -15.60 9.71 6.38
N ASN A 132 -14.81 8.65 6.51
CA ASN A 132 -14.28 8.21 7.80
C ASN A 132 -13.35 9.30 8.36
N ALA A 133 -13.63 9.78 9.57
CA ALA A 133 -12.87 10.87 10.18
C ALA A 133 -11.40 10.51 10.43
N ASN A 134 -11.13 9.26 10.85
CA ASN A 134 -9.77 8.77 11.05
C ASN A 134 -8.99 8.75 9.74
N ALA A 135 -9.61 8.25 8.65
CA ALA A 135 -8.98 8.24 7.33
C ALA A 135 -8.64 9.66 6.82
N LEU A 136 -9.54 10.62 7.03
CA LEU A 136 -9.24 12.04 6.72
C LEU A 136 -8.09 12.57 7.58
N GLY A 137 -8.05 12.23 8.87
CA GLY A 137 -6.98 12.65 9.79
C GLY A 137 -5.62 12.13 9.35
N LEU A 138 -5.51 10.81 9.10
CA LEU A 138 -4.25 10.16 8.71
C LEU A 138 -3.70 10.63 7.34
N THR A 139 -4.57 11.14 6.47
CA THR A 139 -4.19 11.66 5.14
C THR A 139 -4.13 13.18 5.07
N SER A 140 -4.01 13.84 6.22
CA SER A 140 -3.95 15.30 6.34
C SER A 140 -2.80 15.74 7.24
N ASP A 141 -2.20 16.89 6.92
CA ASP A 141 -1.32 17.63 7.79
C ASP A 141 -2.13 18.79 8.45
N GLY A 142 -2.52 18.59 9.70
CA GLY A 142 -3.44 19.49 10.38
C GLY A 142 -4.76 19.64 9.63
N ARG A 143 -4.98 20.80 9.01
CA ARG A 143 -6.17 21.09 8.19
C ARG A 143 -5.95 20.95 6.68
N THR A 144 -4.76 20.58 6.27
CA THR A 144 -4.38 20.45 4.88
C THR A 144 -4.58 19.00 4.42
N HIS A 145 -5.54 18.75 3.55
CA HIS A 145 -5.69 17.43 2.94
C HIS A 145 -4.60 17.20 1.88
N LEU A 146 -3.80 16.15 2.04
CA LEU A 146 -2.68 15.81 1.13
C LEU A 146 -3.17 15.10 -0.13
N GLY A 147 -4.30 14.44 -0.04
CA GLY A 147 -5.01 13.74 -1.10
C GLY A 147 -6.48 13.58 -0.75
N VAL A 148 -7.26 12.98 -1.66
CA VAL A 148 -8.63 12.56 -1.40
C VAL A 148 -8.59 11.07 -1.09
N PRO A 149 -8.76 10.65 0.18
CA PRO A 149 -8.72 9.23 0.54
C PRO A 149 -9.87 8.48 -0.14
N SER A 150 -9.57 7.37 -0.79
CA SER A 150 -10.54 6.60 -1.56
C SER A 150 -10.93 5.30 -0.85
N ASP A 151 -9.97 4.49 -0.52
CA ASP A 151 -10.18 3.16 0.03
C ASP A 151 -9.06 2.79 1.01
N ALA A 152 -9.29 1.72 1.76
CA ALA A 152 -8.33 1.19 2.71
C ALA A 152 -8.26 -0.34 2.61
N TRP A 153 -7.11 -0.90 2.99
CA TRP A 153 -6.97 -2.31 3.32
C TRP A 153 -6.38 -2.48 4.71
N LEU A 154 -6.58 -3.63 5.30
CA LEU A 154 -6.14 -3.95 6.67
C LEU A 154 -5.14 -5.10 6.65
N GLN A 155 -4.15 -5.05 7.54
CA GLN A 155 -3.29 -6.19 7.81
C GLN A 155 -4.01 -7.13 8.78
N LEU A 156 -3.96 -8.43 8.47
CA LEU A 156 -4.68 -9.46 9.17
C LEU A 156 -3.70 -10.54 9.67
N LEU A 157 -3.97 -11.09 10.84
CA LEU A 157 -3.40 -12.37 11.24
C LEU A 157 -4.43 -13.47 10.91
N VAL A 158 -4.12 -14.30 9.93
CA VAL A 158 -4.98 -15.40 9.46
C VAL A 158 -4.45 -16.71 10.00
N TYR A 159 -5.33 -17.58 10.49
CA TYR A 159 -4.95 -18.86 11.10
C TYR A 159 -5.85 -20.02 10.68
N ARG A 160 -5.30 -21.23 10.65
CA ARG A 160 -6.00 -22.49 10.32
C ARG A 160 -6.85 -22.95 11.50
N LYS A 161 -8.18 -22.82 11.41
CA LYS A 161 -9.12 -23.26 12.48
C LYS A 161 -9.05 -24.76 12.76
N ASP A 162 -8.81 -25.60 11.75
CA ASP A 162 -8.66 -27.02 11.89
C ASP A 162 -7.38 -27.42 12.67
N ASP A 163 -6.26 -26.73 12.43
CA ASP A 163 -5.00 -26.90 13.19
C ASP A 163 -5.18 -26.50 14.65
N PHE A 164 -5.79 -25.35 14.89
CA PHE A 164 -6.07 -24.82 16.22
C PHE A 164 -7.02 -25.74 17.00
N ALA A 165 -8.06 -26.25 16.35
CA ALA A 165 -9.01 -27.18 16.97
C ALA A 165 -8.33 -28.49 17.39
N ARG A 166 -7.42 -29.04 16.55
CA ARG A 166 -6.67 -30.26 16.89
C ARG A 166 -5.79 -30.13 18.12
N LYS A 167 -5.31 -28.93 18.39
CA LYS A 167 -4.43 -28.62 19.54
C LYS A 167 -5.16 -27.92 20.68
N HIS A 168 -6.48 -27.72 20.57
CA HIS A 168 -7.31 -27.01 21.55
C HIS A 168 -6.83 -25.59 21.86
N LEU A 169 -6.35 -24.87 20.81
CA LEU A 169 -5.85 -23.52 20.91
C LEU A 169 -6.99 -22.49 20.74
N ALA A 170 -6.91 -21.38 21.48
CA ALA A 170 -7.76 -20.22 21.26
C ALA A 170 -7.29 -19.40 20.06
N ALA A 171 -8.14 -18.50 19.54
CA ALA A 171 -7.76 -17.57 18.49
C ALA A 171 -6.51 -16.76 18.90
N PRO A 172 -5.54 -16.53 17.99
CA PRO A 172 -4.26 -15.87 18.29
C PRO A 172 -4.36 -14.34 18.30
N ASP A 173 -5.26 -13.78 19.11
CA ASP A 173 -5.57 -12.35 19.20
C ASP A 173 -4.65 -11.59 20.17
N THR A 174 -3.74 -12.29 20.87
CA THR A 174 -2.70 -11.71 21.69
C THR A 174 -1.33 -12.29 21.36
N TYR A 175 -0.25 -11.58 21.72
CA TYR A 175 1.13 -12.06 21.55
C TYR A 175 1.32 -13.45 22.17
N ASP A 176 0.91 -13.64 23.43
CA ASP A 176 1.05 -14.94 24.11
C ASP A 176 0.35 -16.05 23.36
N ARG A 177 -0.90 -15.83 22.92
CA ARG A 177 -1.66 -16.85 22.19
C ARG A 177 -1.06 -17.14 20.81
N ALA A 178 -0.56 -16.10 20.11
CA ALA A 178 0.09 -16.27 18.83
C ALA A 178 1.40 -17.05 18.96
N LEU A 179 2.21 -16.75 19.98
CA LEU A 179 3.46 -17.48 20.28
C LEU A 179 3.21 -18.91 20.73
N ASP A 180 2.26 -19.12 21.63
CA ASP A 180 1.87 -20.46 22.10
C ASP A 180 1.38 -21.32 20.93
N ALA A 181 0.57 -20.74 20.05
CA ALA A 181 0.09 -21.40 18.85
C ALA A 181 1.23 -21.71 17.87
N ALA A 182 2.09 -20.73 17.58
CA ALA A 182 3.23 -20.91 16.70
C ALA A 182 4.11 -22.07 17.17
N LYS A 183 4.48 -22.07 18.45
CA LYS A 183 5.27 -23.13 19.08
C LYS A 183 4.57 -24.52 19.07
N ALA A 184 3.27 -24.56 19.36
CA ALA A 184 2.52 -25.82 19.45
C ALA A 184 2.27 -26.47 18.08
N LEU A 185 2.30 -25.67 17.01
CA LEU A 185 1.99 -26.06 15.64
C LEU A 185 3.24 -26.19 14.76
N ASP A 186 4.40 -25.75 15.26
CA ASP A 186 5.69 -25.89 14.61
C ASP A 186 6.22 -27.33 14.79
N GLY A 187 6.75 -27.91 13.71
CA GLY A 187 7.42 -29.21 13.72
C GLY A 187 6.96 -30.16 12.62
N GLY A 188 7.79 -31.19 12.36
CA GLY A 188 7.48 -32.21 11.36
C GLY A 188 7.43 -31.71 9.91
N GLY A 189 8.09 -30.61 9.60
CA GLY A 189 8.08 -29.98 8.28
C GLY A 189 6.90 -29.03 8.06
N HIS A 190 6.26 -28.63 9.14
CA HIS A 190 5.18 -27.63 9.18
C HIS A 190 5.59 -26.49 10.10
N ASP A 191 5.34 -25.26 9.71
CA ASP A 191 5.73 -24.06 10.41
C ASP A 191 4.52 -23.47 11.19
N GLY A 192 4.77 -22.90 12.36
CA GLY A 192 3.72 -22.26 13.14
C GLY A 192 3.21 -20.98 12.48
N MET A 193 4.12 -20.23 11.85
CA MET A 193 3.86 -18.91 11.25
C MET A 193 4.51 -18.76 9.88
N SER A 194 3.92 -17.94 9.02
CA SER A 194 4.55 -17.36 7.85
C SER A 194 4.42 -15.82 7.93
N ALA A 195 5.55 -15.13 8.10
CA ALA A 195 5.62 -13.67 8.22
C ALA A 195 6.75 -13.13 7.34
N ALA A 196 6.62 -11.89 6.88
CA ALA A 196 7.57 -11.28 5.96
C ALA A 196 8.92 -10.98 6.62
N THR A 197 10.02 -11.26 5.90
CA THR A 197 11.40 -11.04 6.39
C THR A 197 12.32 -10.48 5.31
N ASP A 198 11.79 -10.18 4.12
CA ASP A 198 12.59 -9.63 3.01
C ASP A 198 13.04 -8.20 3.33
N PRO A 199 14.38 -7.95 3.43
CA PRO A 199 14.90 -6.62 3.78
C PRO A 199 14.68 -5.55 2.69
N SER A 200 14.27 -5.96 1.50
CA SER A 200 14.03 -5.07 0.35
C SER A 200 12.54 -4.82 0.06
N ASP A 201 11.66 -5.35 0.90
CA ASP A 201 10.21 -5.31 0.68
C ASP A 201 9.52 -4.46 1.76
N VAL A 202 8.76 -3.45 1.34
CA VAL A 202 7.93 -2.63 2.24
C VAL A 202 6.89 -3.47 2.98
N PHE A 203 6.47 -4.60 2.43
CA PHE A 203 5.56 -5.53 3.08
C PHE A 203 6.12 -6.08 4.39
N THR A 204 7.44 -6.20 4.52
CA THR A 204 8.11 -6.55 5.79
C THR A 204 7.90 -5.45 6.83
N SER A 205 8.02 -4.16 6.44
CA SER A 205 7.71 -3.03 7.33
C SER A 205 6.24 -3.06 7.77
N GLN A 206 5.31 -3.25 6.84
CA GLN A 206 3.87 -3.30 7.12
C GLN A 206 3.50 -4.47 8.05
N SER A 207 4.10 -5.64 7.83
CA SER A 207 3.90 -6.82 8.67
C SER A 207 4.44 -6.60 10.08
N PHE A 208 5.62 -6.01 10.21
CA PHE A 208 6.21 -5.68 11.50
C PHE A 208 5.42 -4.57 12.22
N GLU A 209 5.06 -3.47 11.53
CA GLU A 209 4.28 -2.37 12.11
C GLU A 209 2.96 -2.86 12.70
N SER A 210 2.29 -3.82 12.05
CA SER A 210 1.05 -4.42 12.59
C SER A 210 1.26 -5.12 13.95
N VAL A 211 2.41 -5.79 14.12
CA VAL A 211 2.81 -6.39 15.39
C VAL A 211 3.30 -5.31 16.37
N ALA A 212 4.09 -4.36 15.94
CA ALA A 212 4.65 -3.30 16.78
C ALA A 212 3.56 -2.43 17.44
N LEU A 213 2.61 -1.94 16.63
CA LEU A 213 1.46 -1.14 17.12
C LEU A 213 0.61 -1.92 18.13
N ALA A 214 0.48 -3.25 17.94
CA ALA A 214 -0.23 -4.12 18.88
C ALA A 214 0.35 -4.11 20.30
N ASN A 215 1.63 -3.75 20.45
CA ASN A 215 2.29 -3.61 21.75
C ASN A 215 2.52 -2.16 22.19
N GLY A 216 1.99 -1.18 21.44
CA GLY A 216 2.22 0.24 21.72
C GLY A 216 3.61 0.75 21.32
N CYS A 217 4.35 0.01 20.48
CA CYS A 217 5.58 0.49 19.87
C CYS A 217 5.26 1.59 18.87
N GLN A 218 5.99 2.69 18.89
CA GLN A 218 5.84 3.84 18.02
C GLN A 218 7.15 4.16 17.30
N LEU A 219 7.07 4.76 16.11
CA LEU A 219 8.23 5.24 15.36
C LEU A 219 8.93 6.37 16.10
N VAL A 220 8.13 7.29 16.63
CA VAL A 220 8.56 8.42 17.45
C VAL A 220 7.71 8.49 18.72
N ASP A 221 8.24 9.08 19.77
CA ASP A 221 7.53 9.36 21.00
C ASP A 221 6.73 10.69 20.95
N ASP A 222 6.15 11.08 22.10
CA ASP A 222 5.37 12.32 22.20
C ASP A 222 6.26 13.60 22.13
N ASP A 223 7.57 13.47 22.29
CA ASP A 223 8.56 14.54 22.12
C ASP A 223 9.13 14.59 20.69
N HIS A 224 8.58 13.79 19.78
CA HIS A 224 8.99 13.63 18.38
C HIS A 224 10.39 13.01 18.18
N GLU A 225 10.95 12.38 19.21
CA GLU A 225 12.22 11.65 19.11
C GLU A 225 11.97 10.20 18.66
N VAL A 226 12.87 9.64 17.86
CA VAL A 226 12.76 8.25 17.39
C VAL A 226 12.75 7.29 18.58
N ALA A 227 11.85 6.30 18.58
CA ALA A 227 11.55 5.46 19.75
C ALA A 227 11.52 3.95 19.46
N LEU A 228 12.18 3.50 18.36
CA LEU A 228 12.17 2.08 17.96
C LEU A 228 12.98 1.15 18.90
N HIS A 229 13.78 1.70 19.80
CA HIS A 229 14.47 0.92 20.86
C HIS A 229 13.80 1.04 22.23
N SER A 230 12.57 1.58 22.32
CA SER A 230 11.78 1.59 23.56
C SER A 230 11.48 0.16 24.05
N PRO A 231 11.16 -0.06 25.35
CA PRO A 231 10.80 -1.38 25.86
C PRO A 231 9.66 -2.06 25.11
N GLN A 232 8.67 -1.28 24.68
CA GLN A 232 7.53 -1.74 23.88
C GLN A 232 8.01 -2.26 22.50
N CYS A 233 8.91 -1.53 21.85
CA CYS A 233 9.47 -1.91 20.56
C CYS A 233 10.44 -3.09 20.70
N GLU A 234 11.32 -3.13 21.69
CA GLU A 234 12.17 -4.30 21.96
C GLU A 234 11.34 -5.58 22.17
N THR A 235 10.17 -5.47 22.82
CA THR A 235 9.22 -6.58 22.97
C THR A 235 8.62 -6.98 21.63
N ALA A 236 8.24 -6.03 20.78
CA ALA A 236 7.72 -6.30 19.44
C ALA A 236 8.76 -6.97 18.53
N PHE A 237 10.00 -6.49 18.49
CA PHE A 237 11.10 -7.12 17.75
C PHE A 237 11.34 -8.56 18.20
N ARG A 238 11.38 -8.81 19.51
CA ARG A 238 11.55 -10.16 20.07
C ARG A 238 10.39 -11.07 19.70
N THR A 239 9.15 -10.59 19.79
CA THR A 239 7.96 -11.36 19.41
C THR A 239 7.96 -11.68 17.91
N TYR A 240 8.33 -10.71 17.08
CA TYR A 240 8.41 -10.93 15.63
C TYR A 240 9.51 -11.95 15.27
N ASP A 241 10.67 -11.89 15.92
CA ASP A 241 11.74 -12.87 15.75
C ASP A 241 11.29 -14.28 16.11
N GLN A 242 10.60 -14.44 17.24
CA GLN A 242 10.04 -15.73 17.64
C GLN A 242 9.01 -16.27 16.65
N LEU A 243 8.12 -15.42 16.16
CA LEU A 243 7.10 -15.81 15.18
C LEU A 243 7.71 -16.11 13.79
N ALA A 244 8.64 -15.28 13.32
CA ALA A 244 9.13 -15.34 11.94
C ALA A 244 10.36 -16.26 11.77
N ARG A 245 11.25 -16.37 12.79
CA ARG A 245 12.49 -17.17 12.73
C ARG A 245 12.42 -18.44 13.54
N GLU A 246 12.00 -18.37 14.83
CA GLU A 246 12.05 -19.56 15.69
C GLU A 246 10.95 -20.57 15.36
N HIS A 247 9.75 -20.10 15.01
CA HIS A 247 8.56 -20.91 14.69
C HIS A 247 7.99 -20.58 13.31
N GLY A 248 8.75 -19.89 12.49
CA GLY A 248 8.32 -19.42 11.18
C GLY A 248 8.93 -20.18 10.03
N ALA A 249 8.38 -19.95 8.84
CA ALA A 249 8.87 -20.52 7.59
C ALA A 249 10.34 -20.13 7.34
N PRO A 250 11.21 -21.08 7.02
CA PRO A 250 12.64 -20.84 6.87
C PRO A 250 12.97 -19.99 5.64
N GLY A 251 14.10 -19.26 5.71
CA GLY A 251 14.61 -18.40 4.63
C GLY A 251 13.91 -17.06 4.55
N THR A 252 14.33 -16.24 3.60
CA THR A 252 13.73 -14.93 3.37
C THR A 252 12.31 -15.06 2.84
N GLN A 253 11.36 -14.40 3.50
CA GLN A 253 9.95 -14.45 3.17
C GLN A 253 9.50 -13.11 2.58
N SER A 254 9.16 -13.12 1.29
CA SER A 254 8.53 -12.01 0.58
C SER A 254 7.00 -12.06 0.71
N VAL A 255 6.31 -11.07 0.16
CA VAL A 255 4.85 -11.06 0.06
C VAL A 255 4.29 -12.34 -0.59
N ASP A 256 4.94 -12.81 -1.66
CA ASP A 256 4.49 -14.01 -2.38
C ASP A 256 4.80 -15.30 -1.65
N SER A 257 5.99 -15.44 -1.04
CA SER A 257 6.38 -16.67 -0.36
C SER A 257 5.63 -16.88 0.96
N THR A 258 5.29 -15.83 1.70
CA THR A 258 4.43 -15.93 2.89
C THR A 258 3.07 -16.50 2.54
N ARG A 259 2.41 -15.95 1.53
CA ARG A 259 1.14 -16.44 1.00
C ARG A 259 1.25 -17.90 0.51
N ALA A 260 2.24 -18.17 -0.33
CA ALA A 260 2.44 -19.51 -0.91
C ALA A 260 2.67 -20.59 0.17
N THR A 261 3.36 -20.26 1.25
CA THR A 261 3.60 -21.17 2.38
C THR A 261 2.28 -21.52 3.09
N TYR A 262 1.46 -20.53 3.41
CA TYR A 262 0.14 -20.75 4.01
C TYR A 262 -0.80 -21.51 3.06
N PHE A 263 -0.83 -21.14 1.78
CA PHE A 263 -1.67 -21.80 0.77
C PHE A 263 -1.28 -23.24 0.50
N ALA A 264 -0.02 -23.60 0.66
CA ALA A 264 0.45 -24.98 0.56
C ALA A 264 0.11 -25.82 1.80
N GLY A 265 -0.47 -25.22 2.85
CA GLY A 265 -0.72 -25.89 4.13
C GLY A 265 0.56 -26.20 4.89
N ARG A 266 1.63 -25.41 4.67
CA ARG A 266 2.91 -25.56 5.36
C ARG A 266 3.07 -24.70 6.58
N SER A 267 2.18 -23.71 6.78
CA SER A 267 2.08 -22.93 8.01
C SER A 267 0.65 -22.86 8.53
N SER A 268 0.51 -22.74 9.84
CA SER A 268 -0.78 -22.64 10.51
C SER A 268 -1.28 -21.21 10.64
N MET A 269 -0.38 -20.23 10.54
CA MET A 269 -0.70 -18.81 10.60
C MET A 269 0.05 -18.04 9.51
N VAL A 270 -0.52 -16.91 9.10
CA VAL A 270 0.12 -15.94 8.19
C VAL A 270 -0.30 -14.51 8.56
N ILE A 271 0.65 -13.57 8.48
CA ILE A 271 0.36 -12.13 8.51
C ILE A 271 0.30 -11.67 7.07
N TRP A 272 -0.88 -11.14 6.65
CA TRP A 272 -1.08 -10.70 5.27
C TRP A 272 -2.21 -9.67 5.19
N SER A 273 -2.28 -8.91 4.10
CA SER A 273 -3.33 -7.90 3.91
C SER A 273 -4.70 -8.52 3.62
N SER A 274 -5.76 -7.73 3.76
CA SER A 274 -7.13 -8.16 3.47
C SER A 274 -7.36 -8.56 2.00
N PHE A 275 -6.45 -8.19 1.08
CA PHE A 275 -6.44 -8.71 -0.29
C PHE A 275 -6.36 -10.25 -0.37
N LEU A 276 -5.91 -10.92 0.68
CA LEU A 276 -5.87 -12.38 0.75
C LEU A 276 -7.26 -13.04 0.70
N LEU A 277 -8.33 -12.31 0.98
CA LEU A 277 -9.66 -12.90 1.20
C LEU A 277 -10.25 -13.56 -0.05
N ASP A 278 -10.11 -12.98 -1.23
CA ASP A 278 -10.58 -13.59 -2.48
C ASP A 278 -9.70 -14.78 -2.91
N GLU A 279 -8.40 -14.71 -2.61
CA GLU A 279 -7.44 -15.78 -2.85
C GLU A 279 -7.71 -17.00 -1.94
N LEU A 280 -7.97 -16.78 -0.63
CA LEU A 280 -8.41 -17.84 0.29
C LEU A 280 -9.68 -18.56 -0.19
N ALA A 281 -10.56 -17.82 -0.87
CA ALA A 281 -11.79 -18.34 -1.43
C ALA A 281 -11.60 -19.09 -2.77
N GLY A 282 -10.37 -19.11 -3.30
CA GLY A 282 -10.03 -19.77 -4.56
C GLY A 282 -10.64 -19.09 -5.78
N LEU A 283 -10.80 -17.75 -5.74
CA LEU A 283 -11.47 -16.97 -6.78
C LEU A 283 -10.51 -16.35 -7.79
N ARG A 284 -9.19 -16.58 -7.59
CA ARG A 284 -8.12 -16.14 -8.48
C ARG A 284 -7.28 -17.34 -8.95
N LYS A 285 -7.09 -17.49 -10.25
CA LYS A 285 -6.31 -18.61 -10.81
C LYS A 285 -4.80 -18.45 -10.62
N ASP A 286 -4.32 -17.22 -10.57
CA ASP A 286 -2.91 -16.89 -10.36
C ASP A 286 -2.46 -17.08 -8.91
N ALA A 287 -3.42 -17.19 -7.96
CA ALA A 287 -3.16 -17.34 -6.53
C ALA A 287 -4.05 -18.39 -5.86
N LEU A 288 -4.17 -19.57 -6.48
CA LEU A 288 -5.00 -20.66 -5.93
C LEU A 288 -4.35 -21.30 -4.70
N PRO A 289 -5.13 -21.57 -3.63
CA PRO A 289 -4.69 -22.43 -2.54
C PRO A 289 -4.24 -23.80 -3.04
N SER A 290 -3.04 -24.23 -2.63
CA SER A 290 -2.36 -25.41 -3.16
C SER A 290 -2.26 -26.59 -2.15
N CYS A 291 -2.86 -26.42 -0.96
CA CYS A 291 -2.91 -27.47 0.04
C CYS A 291 -3.56 -28.75 -0.53
N PRO A 292 -3.23 -29.95 -0.03
CA PRO A 292 -3.76 -31.22 -0.57
C PRO A 292 -5.29 -31.22 -0.68
N GLU A 293 -5.98 -30.71 0.33
CA GLU A 293 -7.44 -30.58 0.40
C GLU A 293 -7.97 -29.49 -0.54
N CYS A 294 -7.19 -28.42 -0.72
CA CYS A 294 -7.55 -27.27 -1.56
C CYS A 294 -7.63 -27.62 -3.04
N LYS A 295 -6.87 -28.63 -3.49
CA LYS A 295 -6.93 -29.12 -4.87
C LYS A 295 -8.31 -29.64 -5.26
N LYS A 296 -9.08 -30.15 -4.29
CA LYS A 296 -10.46 -30.65 -4.51
C LYS A 296 -11.50 -29.60 -4.20
N ASP A 297 -11.17 -28.66 -3.36
CA ASP A 297 -12.05 -27.60 -2.87
C ASP A 297 -11.25 -26.29 -2.70
N PRO A 298 -11.09 -25.50 -3.77
CA PRO A 298 -10.30 -24.26 -3.74
C PRO A 298 -10.78 -23.22 -2.71
N GLY A 299 -12.07 -23.22 -2.37
CA GLY A 299 -12.64 -22.31 -1.36
C GLY A 299 -12.51 -22.79 0.09
N ARG A 300 -11.79 -23.89 0.33
CA ARG A 300 -11.64 -24.47 1.67
C ARG A 300 -10.99 -23.47 2.65
N LEU A 301 -9.93 -22.78 2.26
CA LEU A 301 -9.23 -21.89 3.18
C LEU A 301 -10.10 -20.74 3.66
N ALA A 302 -10.98 -20.18 2.84
CA ALA A 302 -11.90 -19.12 3.28
C ALA A 302 -12.82 -19.62 4.43
N ARG A 303 -13.27 -20.88 4.38
CA ARG A 303 -14.13 -21.46 5.42
C ARG A 303 -13.37 -21.91 6.66
N ASP A 304 -12.16 -22.44 6.47
CA ASP A 304 -11.35 -23.07 7.53
C ASP A 304 -10.31 -22.11 8.13
N SER A 305 -10.19 -20.89 7.63
CA SER A 305 -9.37 -19.85 8.25
C SER A 305 -10.18 -19.02 9.25
N GLY A 306 -9.55 -18.70 10.39
CA GLY A 306 -9.97 -17.66 11.29
C GLY A 306 -9.18 -16.39 11.00
N ILE A 307 -9.74 -15.23 11.29
CA ILE A 307 -9.17 -13.92 10.99
C ILE A 307 -9.14 -13.10 12.26
N VAL A 308 -7.99 -12.56 12.59
CA VAL A 308 -7.77 -11.59 13.66
C VAL A 308 -7.47 -10.26 13.00
N THR A 309 -8.32 -9.28 13.24
CA THR A 309 -8.22 -7.94 12.66
C THR A 309 -7.39 -7.00 13.54
N ALA A 310 -7.32 -7.26 14.84
CA ALA A 310 -6.55 -6.46 15.80
C ALA A 310 -5.79 -7.39 16.76
N LEU A 311 -4.48 -7.34 16.74
CA LEU A 311 -3.59 -8.05 17.66
C LEU A 311 -3.33 -7.20 18.90
N LYS A 312 -3.09 -7.84 20.06
CA LYS A 312 -2.77 -7.17 21.33
C LYS A 312 -1.48 -7.69 21.97
N GLY A 313 -0.54 -6.82 22.22
CA GLY A 313 0.66 -7.09 22.99
C GLY A 313 0.48 -6.88 24.50
N PRO A 314 1.45 -7.32 25.32
CA PRO A 314 1.38 -7.24 26.79
C PRO A 314 1.42 -5.80 27.33
N ASP A 315 2.08 -4.87 26.63
CA ASP A 315 2.25 -3.48 27.09
C ASP A 315 1.11 -2.56 26.62
N ALA A 316 0.22 -3.05 25.73
CA ALA A 316 -0.91 -2.28 25.23
C ALA A 316 -2.19 -2.52 26.03
N ARG A 317 -3.02 -1.48 26.18
CA ARG A 317 -4.33 -1.58 26.83
C ARG A 317 -5.36 -2.28 25.94
N GLU A 318 -5.32 -1.99 24.63
CA GLU A 318 -6.24 -2.49 23.62
C GLU A 318 -5.47 -3.05 22.43
N GLY A 319 -6.12 -3.89 21.63
CA GLY A 319 -5.56 -4.34 20.36
C GLY A 319 -5.43 -3.18 19.38
N ALA A 320 -4.42 -3.22 18.53
CA ALA A 320 -4.23 -2.25 17.46
C ALA A 320 -4.50 -2.88 16.10
N GLN A 321 -5.02 -2.07 15.20
CA GLN A 321 -5.30 -2.43 13.82
C GLN A 321 -4.42 -1.60 12.89
N PHE A 322 -3.56 -2.28 12.14
CA PHE A 322 -2.77 -1.69 11.08
C PHE A 322 -3.51 -1.79 9.74
N GLY A 323 -3.32 -0.81 8.89
CA GLY A 323 -3.77 -0.83 7.51
C GLY A 323 -3.16 0.31 6.70
N GLU A 324 -3.54 0.37 5.44
CA GLU A 324 -3.12 1.42 4.52
C GLU A 324 -4.36 2.13 3.98
N ILE A 325 -4.26 3.44 3.82
CA ILE A 325 -5.24 4.26 3.11
C ILE A 325 -4.65 4.68 1.79
N THR A 326 -5.34 4.41 0.72
CA THR A 326 -4.97 4.88 -0.60
C THR A 326 -5.74 6.15 -0.96
N SER A 327 -5.09 7.04 -1.69
CA SER A 327 -5.64 8.34 -2.04
C SER A 327 -5.52 8.65 -3.52
N TRP A 328 -6.41 9.51 -4.01
CA TRP A 328 -6.21 10.26 -5.22
C TRP A 328 -5.43 11.53 -4.88
N VAL A 329 -4.25 11.70 -5.45
CA VAL A 329 -3.41 12.88 -5.24
C VAL A 329 -3.23 13.65 -6.54
N THR A 330 -3.07 14.96 -6.43
CA THR A 330 -2.75 15.86 -7.53
C THR A 330 -1.34 16.38 -7.37
N THR A 331 -0.56 16.40 -8.44
CA THR A 331 0.82 16.90 -8.39
C THR A 331 0.85 18.42 -8.53
N LYS A 332 1.97 19.03 -8.18
CA LYS A 332 2.16 20.49 -8.27
C LYS A 332 2.06 21.06 -9.70
N THR A 333 2.20 20.20 -10.72
CA THR A 333 2.13 20.55 -12.15
C THR A 333 0.79 20.16 -12.78
N ALA A 334 -0.19 19.69 -11.99
CA ALA A 334 -1.46 19.19 -12.49
C ALA A 334 -2.29 20.26 -13.20
N GLU A 335 -2.96 19.85 -14.28
CA GLU A 335 -4.07 20.64 -14.84
C GLU A 335 -5.23 20.63 -13.83
N THR A 336 -5.50 21.82 -13.24
CA THR A 336 -6.29 21.93 -12.01
C THR A 336 -7.76 21.55 -12.22
N ALA A 337 -8.39 22.10 -13.28
CA ALA A 337 -9.85 21.93 -13.47
C ALA A 337 -10.20 20.50 -13.89
N ALA A 338 -9.47 19.93 -14.83
CA ALA A 338 -9.71 18.58 -15.31
C ALA A 338 -9.36 17.52 -14.26
N SER A 339 -8.27 17.73 -13.49
CA SER A 339 -7.89 16.84 -12.38
C SER A 339 -8.91 16.84 -11.27
N GLN A 340 -9.45 18.02 -10.89
CA GLN A 340 -10.53 18.11 -9.90
C GLN A 340 -11.77 17.37 -10.38
N GLN A 341 -12.25 17.64 -11.60
CA GLN A 341 -13.42 16.96 -12.19
C GLN A 341 -13.24 15.45 -12.25
N PHE A 342 -12.02 14.98 -12.59
CA PHE A 342 -11.71 13.57 -12.64
C PHE A 342 -11.82 12.91 -11.26
N ILE A 343 -11.18 13.47 -10.24
CA ILE A 343 -11.21 12.89 -8.89
C ILE A 343 -12.63 12.94 -8.31
N GLU A 344 -13.38 14.03 -8.52
CA GLU A 344 -14.80 14.12 -8.12
C GLU A 344 -15.64 13.03 -8.79
N TYR A 345 -15.39 12.75 -10.07
CA TYR A 345 -16.05 11.66 -10.77
C TYR A 345 -15.69 10.30 -10.18
N MET A 346 -14.41 10.05 -9.91
CA MET A 346 -13.92 8.81 -9.30
C MET A 346 -14.53 8.59 -7.91
N MET A 347 -14.73 9.65 -7.12
CA MET A 347 -15.30 9.59 -5.77
C MET A 347 -16.83 9.62 -5.72
N ASN A 348 -17.51 9.78 -6.85
CA ASN A 348 -18.97 9.77 -6.98
C ASN A 348 -19.46 8.67 -7.94
N SER A 349 -19.62 9.01 -9.23
CA SER A 349 -20.18 8.10 -10.24
C SER A 349 -19.30 6.88 -10.52
N GLY A 350 -18.00 7.01 -10.38
CA GLY A 350 -17.01 5.93 -10.56
C GLY A 350 -16.74 5.11 -9.30
N TYR A 351 -17.19 5.58 -8.12
CA TYR A 351 -16.67 5.09 -6.85
C TYR A 351 -17.03 3.62 -6.55
N GLU A 352 -18.29 3.24 -6.80
CA GLU A 352 -18.71 1.84 -6.62
C GLU A 352 -17.96 0.88 -7.56
N SER A 353 -17.69 1.32 -8.79
CA SER A 353 -16.87 0.53 -9.73
C SER A 353 -15.41 0.50 -9.33
N TRP A 354 -14.90 1.56 -8.69
CA TRP A 354 -13.52 1.63 -8.21
C TRP A 354 -13.27 0.64 -7.08
N PHE A 355 -14.03 0.69 -5.99
CA PHE A 355 -13.82 -0.28 -4.91
C PHE A 355 -14.32 -1.68 -5.29
N GLY A 356 -15.32 -1.79 -6.15
CA GLY A 356 -15.87 -3.06 -6.63
C GLY A 356 -14.94 -3.87 -7.52
N MET A 357 -13.78 -3.32 -7.95
CA MET A 357 -12.78 -4.10 -8.69
C MET A 357 -12.03 -5.10 -7.78
N SER A 358 -11.93 -4.81 -6.48
CA SER A 358 -11.22 -5.64 -5.49
C SER A 358 -11.73 -5.31 -4.07
N PRO A 359 -13.00 -5.61 -3.74
CA PRO A 359 -13.63 -5.14 -2.50
C PRO A 359 -12.91 -5.58 -1.23
N GLU A 360 -12.27 -6.75 -1.24
CA GLU A 360 -11.48 -7.30 -0.13
C GLU A 360 -10.28 -6.43 0.26
N GLY A 361 -9.74 -5.69 -0.69
CA GLY A 361 -8.61 -4.78 -0.51
C GLY A 361 -8.96 -3.30 -0.70
N LYS A 362 -10.23 -2.97 -0.94
CA LYS A 362 -10.70 -1.61 -1.19
C LYS A 362 -11.94 -1.30 -0.35
N ILE A 363 -11.73 -1.28 0.97
CA ILE A 363 -12.78 -0.89 1.91
C ILE A 363 -13.05 0.60 1.75
N PRO A 364 -14.28 1.05 1.40
CA PRO A 364 -14.52 2.45 1.12
C PRO A 364 -14.35 3.31 2.37
N VAL A 365 -13.52 4.36 2.27
CA VAL A 365 -13.35 5.35 3.33
C VAL A 365 -14.40 6.46 3.26
N ARG A 366 -15.06 6.62 2.13
CA ARG A 366 -16.26 7.42 1.99
C ARG A 366 -17.49 6.52 2.14
N HIS A 367 -18.26 6.72 3.20
CA HIS A 367 -19.34 5.81 3.59
C HIS A 367 -20.60 5.93 2.69
N GLY A 368 -20.85 7.13 2.15
CA GLY A 368 -22.02 7.41 1.34
C GLY A 368 -22.03 8.85 0.82
N THR A 369 -23.22 9.38 0.65
CA THR A 369 -23.48 10.77 0.28
C THR A 369 -24.30 11.46 1.37
N ALA A 370 -24.48 12.78 1.28
CA ALA A 370 -25.36 13.49 2.21
C ALA A 370 -26.82 12.98 2.16
N ALA A 371 -27.28 12.54 0.99
CA ALA A 371 -28.63 11.99 0.80
C ALA A 371 -28.73 10.51 1.20
N GLU A 372 -27.64 9.74 1.02
CA GLU A 372 -27.57 8.30 1.27
C GLU A 372 -26.30 7.99 2.10
N PRO A 373 -26.31 8.19 3.43
CA PRO A 373 -25.10 8.16 4.27
C PRO A 373 -24.35 6.82 4.31
N HIS A 374 -25.02 5.71 3.98
CA HIS A 374 -24.43 4.36 4.02
C HIS A 374 -24.24 3.72 2.64
N ARG A 375 -24.57 4.43 1.57
CA ARG A 375 -24.64 3.92 0.20
C ARG A 375 -23.42 3.09 -0.18
N TYR A 376 -22.23 3.62 0.03
CA TYR A 376 -21.01 2.98 -0.45
C TYR A 376 -20.58 1.80 0.43
N LEU A 377 -20.78 1.87 1.75
CA LEU A 377 -20.53 0.73 2.64
C LEU A 377 -21.51 -0.42 2.37
N ASP A 378 -22.78 -0.11 2.09
CA ASP A 378 -23.77 -1.14 1.76
C ASP A 378 -23.47 -1.77 0.40
N ALA A 379 -23.14 -0.97 -0.62
CA ALA A 379 -22.71 -1.48 -1.92
C ALA A 379 -21.47 -2.36 -1.82
N TRP A 380 -20.48 -1.95 -1.00
CA TRP A 380 -19.24 -2.72 -0.78
C TRP A 380 -19.49 -4.10 -0.17
N ARG A 381 -20.37 -4.21 0.83
CA ARG A 381 -20.70 -5.50 1.46
C ARG A 381 -21.30 -6.51 0.49
N HIS A 382 -22.04 -6.02 -0.50
CA HIS A 382 -22.70 -6.83 -1.52
C HIS A 382 -21.93 -6.94 -2.83
N SER A 383 -20.74 -6.31 -2.92
CA SER A 383 -19.87 -6.41 -4.10
C SER A 383 -19.34 -7.82 -4.30
N ASP A 384 -19.06 -8.17 -5.54
CA ASP A 384 -18.43 -9.45 -5.89
C ASP A 384 -16.92 -9.41 -5.68
N ILE A 385 -16.37 -10.34 -4.89
CA ILE A 385 -14.92 -10.57 -4.77
C ILE A 385 -14.43 -11.59 -5.80
N GLY A 386 -13.13 -11.56 -6.08
CA GLY A 386 -12.43 -12.45 -7.01
C GLY A 386 -12.19 -11.85 -8.39
N VAL A 387 -11.39 -12.52 -9.19
CA VAL A 387 -10.98 -12.10 -10.55
C VAL A 387 -11.58 -13.04 -11.60
N ASP A 388 -11.14 -14.29 -11.63
CA ASP A 388 -11.58 -15.29 -12.62
C ASP A 388 -12.97 -15.87 -12.31
N THR A 389 -13.26 -16.00 -11.03
CA THR A 389 -14.56 -16.41 -10.53
C THR A 389 -15.03 -15.37 -9.54
N LYS A 390 -16.25 -14.87 -9.74
CA LYS A 390 -16.81 -13.86 -8.86
C LYS A 390 -17.89 -14.45 -7.96
N LYS A 391 -17.88 -14.02 -6.69
CA LYS A 391 -18.91 -14.37 -5.70
C LYS A 391 -19.23 -13.16 -4.83
N PRO A 392 -20.49 -12.95 -4.43
CA PRO A 392 -20.83 -11.91 -3.47
C PRO A 392 -20.05 -12.05 -2.16
N PHE A 393 -19.47 -10.94 -1.68
CA PHE A 393 -18.58 -10.92 -0.51
C PHE A 393 -19.29 -11.47 0.74
N ASP A 394 -20.54 -11.09 0.95
CA ASP A 394 -21.40 -11.54 2.05
C ASP A 394 -21.85 -13.01 1.96
N GLN A 395 -21.68 -13.65 0.80
CA GLN A 395 -21.90 -15.11 0.65
C GLN A 395 -20.64 -15.92 0.93
N VAL A 396 -19.46 -15.30 0.88
CA VAL A 396 -18.17 -15.97 1.17
C VAL A 396 -17.77 -15.78 2.62
N TYR A 397 -17.97 -14.59 3.17
CA TYR A 397 -17.60 -14.23 4.53
C TYR A 397 -18.80 -13.76 5.35
N PRO A 398 -18.82 -14.05 6.67
CA PRO A 398 -19.95 -13.67 7.52
C PRO A 398 -20.03 -12.14 7.70
N PRO A 399 -21.26 -11.60 7.90
CA PRO A 399 -21.46 -10.17 8.14
C PRO A 399 -20.65 -9.59 9.31
N SER A 400 -20.33 -10.40 10.34
CA SER A 400 -19.47 -10.00 11.45
C SER A 400 -18.09 -9.58 10.99
N LEU A 401 -17.44 -10.36 10.10
CA LEU A 401 -16.12 -10.02 9.55
C LEU A 401 -16.20 -8.76 8.70
N LEU A 402 -17.20 -8.63 7.83
CA LEU A 402 -17.36 -7.44 6.99
C LEU A 402 -17.57 -6.17 7.84
N ASN A 403 -18.29 -6.30 8.96
CA ASN A 403 -18.45 -5.19 9.91
C ASN A 403 -17.13 -4.86 10.63
N GLU A 404 -16.34 -5.86 11.02
CA GLU A 404 -15.03 -5.65 11.62
C GLU A 404 -14.06 -4.98 10.65
N LEU A 405 -14.03 -5.40 9.38
CA LEU A 405 -13.21 -4.78 8.35
C LEU A 405 -13.62 -3.30 8.11
N ALA A 406 -14.92 -3.02 7.99
CA ALA A 406 -15.41 -1.66 7.82
C ALA A 406 -15.09 -0.77 9.04
N ALA A 407 -15.27 -1.29 10.27
CA ALA A 407 -14.94 -0.59 11.51
C ALA A 407 -13.43 -0.35 11.64
N GLY A 408 -12.63 -1.27 11.10
CA GLY A 408 -11.18 -1.22 11.14
C GLY A 408 -10.59 0.02 10.51
N VAL A 409 -11.22 0.57 9.49
CA VAL A 409 -10.79 1.85 8.89
C VAL A 409 -10.83 2.99 9.92
N GLY A 410 -11.86 3.00 10.78
CA GLY A 410 -11.99 3.98 11.87
C GLY A 410 -11.06 3.74 13.05
N ASN A 411 -10.60 2.50 13.22
CA ASN A 411 -9.72 2.09 14.33
C ASN A 411 -8.26 1.92 13.91
N MET A 412 -7.97 2.17 12.63
CA MET A 412 -6.62 2.06 12.07
C MET A 412 -5.65 2.98 12.78
N ARG A 413 -4.48 2.44 13.10
CA ARG A 413 -3.36 3.17 13.69
C ARG A 413 -2.19 3.15 12.72
N ARG A 414 -1.43 4.22 12.71
CA ARG A 414 -0.17 4.32 11.96
C ARG A 414 0.85 5.06 12.81
N TRP A 415 1.99 4.41 13.05
CA TRP A 415 3.06 5.05 13.79
C TRP A 415 3.61 6.28 13.06
N GLY A 416 4.13 7.25 13.79
CA GLY A 416 4.71 8.48 13.26
C GLY A 416 3.68 9.45 12.66
N ILE A 417 2.65 8.98 11.96
CA ILE A 417 1.64 9.86 11.35
C ILE A 417 0.78 10.55 12.41
N GLU A 418 0.35 9.80 13.43
CA GLU A 418 -0.45 10.36 14.53
C GLU A 418 0.35 11.38 15.35
N GLN A 419 1.68 11.27 15.35
CA GLN A 419 2.59 12.22 16.01
C GLN A 419 2.98 13.40 15.09
N GLY A 420 2.49 13.47 13.85
CA GLY A 420 2.81 14.54 12.91
C GLY A 420 4.10 14.34 12.10
N GLU A 421 4.72 13.16 12.21
CA GLU A 421 5.99 12.81 11.55
C GLU A 421 5.79 12.06 10.21
N GLY A 422 4.74 12.42 9.48
CA GLY A 422 4.41 11.77 8.21
C GLY A 422 5.53 11.83 7.17
N ALA A 423 6.31 12.90 7.12
CA ALA A 423 7.48 13.02 6.24
C ALA A 423 8.55 11.97 6.59
N LEU A 424 8.79 11.73 7.88
CA LEU A 424 9.71 10.68 8.36
C LEU A 424 9.18 9.28 8.00
N VAL A 425 7.88 9.03 8.14
CA VAL A 425 7.26 7.75 7.70
C VAL A 425 7.49 7.54 6.21
N GLY A 426 7.31 8.59 5.39
CA GLY A 426 7.58 8.53 3.95
C GLY A 426 9.04 8.17 3.64
N ALA A 427 10.00 8.83 4.30
CA ALA A 427 11.42 8.55 4.13
C ALA A 427 11.79 7.14 4.60
N THR A 428 11.25 6.68 5.74
CA THR A 428 11.45 5.34 6.30
C THR A 428 10.95 4.25 5.33
N ASN A 429 9.81 4.47 4.68
CA ASN A 429 9.29 3.54 3.67
C ASN A 429 10.13 3.54 2.37
N GLY A 430 10.77 4.64 2.03
CA GLY A 430 11.66 4.73 0.87
C GLY A 430 13.01 4.05 1.08
N GLU A 431 13.61 4.20 2.27
CA GLU A 431 14.96 3.71 2.58
C GLU A 431 14.97 2.33 3.27
N LEU A 432 13.84 1.86 3.75
CA LEU A 432 13.61 0.53 4.33
C LEU A 432 14.53 0.15 5.52
N PRO A 433 14.81 1.03 6.50
CA PRO A 433 15.67 0.68 7.64
C PRO A 433 15.06 -0.44 8.50
N VAL A 434 13.74 -0.41 8.72
CA VAL A 434 13.05 -1.44 9.52
C VAL A 434 13.06 -2.80 8.84
N PRO A 435 12.71 -2.97 7.55
CA PRO A 435 12.89 -4.24 6.83
C PRO A 435 14.32 -4.77 6.86
N LYS A 436 15.33 -3.91 6.71
CA LYS A 436 16.74 -4.29 6.80
C LYS A 436 17.10 -4.87 8.18
N ALA A 437 16.68 -4.21 9.26
CA ALA A 437 16.89 -4.68 10.62
C ALA A 437 16.16 -6.01 10.90
N ILE A 438 14.91 -6.17 10.41
CA ILE A 438 14.14 -7.43 10.50
C ILE A 438 14.86 -8.54 9.73
N GLY A 439 15.35 -8.30 8.52
CA GLY A 439 16.07 -9.28 7.73
C GLY A 439 17.38 -9.72 8.41
N ALA A 440 18.14 -8.79 8.98
CA ALA A 440 19.35 -9.08 9.75
C ALA A 440 19.05 -9.88 11.03
N MET A 441 17.95 -9.55 11.73
CA MET A 441 17.48 -10.27 12.91
C MET A 441 17.06 -11.70 12.57
N THR A 442 16.21 -11.87 11.60
CA THR A 442 15.65 -13.19 11.24
C THR A 442 16.67 -14.10 10.53
N SER A 443 17.73 -13.53 9.95
CA SER A 443 18.91 -14.30 9.49
C SER A 443 19.89 -14.67 10.61
N GLY A 444 19.67 -14.19 11.85
CA GLY A 444 20.53 -14.45 13.00
C GLY A 444 21.80 -13.59 13.07
N GLN A 445 21.90 -12.52 12.25
CA GLN A 445 23.03 -11.59 12.27
C GLN A 445 22.92 -10.62 13.46
N LEU A 446 21.70 -10.26 13.84
CA LEU A 446 21.41 -9.38 14.97
C LEU A 446 20.49 -10.10 15.98
N SER A 447 20.66 -9.81 17.26
CA SER A 447 19.63 -10.09 18.25
C SER A 447 18.45 -9.13 18.09
N PRO A 448 17.25 -9.45 18.61
CA PRO A 448 16.09 -8.53 18.55
C PRO A 448 16.37 -7.13 19.11
N LYS A 449 17.16 -7.06 20.18
CA LYS A 449 17.56 -5.79 20.80
C LYS A 449 18.54 -4.98 19.93
N GLU A 450 19.47 -5.64 19.25
CA GLU A 450 20.38 -4.99 18.31
C GLU A 450 19.63 -4.51 17.07
N ALA A 451 18.68 -5.31 16.56
CA ALA A 451 17.83 -4.91 15.42
C ALA A 451 16.95 -3.69 15.75
N ALA A 452 16.36 -3.65 16.95
CA ALA A 452 15.60 -2.49 17.42
C ALA A 452 16.47 -1.23 17.44
N ARG A 453 17.72 -1.34 17.94
CA ARG A 453 18.64 -0.21 18.00
C ARG A 453 19.12 0.21 16.60
N GLU A 454 19.46 -0.74 15.72
CA GLU A 454 19.88 -0.43 14.35
C GLU A 454 18.76 0.29 13.58
N ALA A 455 17.53 -0.18 13.70
CA ALA A 455 16.37 0.50 13.11
C ALA A 455 16.18 1.92 13.68
N ASP A 456 16.35 2.09 14.99
CA ASP A 456 16.27 3.40 15.67
C ASP A 456 17.35 4.36 15.19
N ASP A 457 18.60 3.93 15.15
CA ASP A 457 19.75 4.73 14.72
C ASP A 457 19.59 5.19 13.24
N GLU A 458 19.18 4.28 12.37
CA GLU A 458 18.98 4.58 10.93
C GLU A 458 17.78 5.52 10.72
N VAL A 459 16.66 5.32 11.43
CA VAL A 459 15.52 6.24 11.36
C VAL A 459 15.85 7.61 11.92
N ALA A 460 16.64 7.68 13.02
CA ALA A 460 17.12 8.95 13.57
C ALA A 460 18.07 9.69 12.60
N ALA A 461 18.87 8.95 11.82
CA ALA A 461 19.68 9.55 10.75
C ALA A 461 18.81 10.13 9.63
N LEU A 462 17.74 9.43 9.24
CA LEU A 462 16.74 9.94 8.27
C LEU A 462 16.05 11.20 8.81
N GLN A 463 15.60 11.20 10.07
CA GLN A 463 14.94 12.35 10.69
C GLN A 463 15.84 13.60 10.63
N LYS A 464 17.12 13.46 10.96
CA LYS A 464 18.09 14.58 10.84
C LYS A 464 18.28 15.07 9.41
N SER A 465 18.13 14.23 8.42
CA SER A 465 18.29 14.61 7.01
C SER A 465 17.08 15.40 6.46
N LEU A 466 15.93 15.32 7.14
CA LEU A 466 14.70 16.03 6.79
C LEU A 466 14.60 17.42 7.43
N GLN A 467 15.43 17.73 8.44
CA GLN A 467 15.52 19.03 9.12
C GLN A 467 16.43 20.01 8.36
#